data_389bdab4ad5be23858d2f1b14b87effa
#
_entry.id   389bdab4ad5be23858d2f1b14b87effa
#
_cell.length_a   1.000
_cell.length_b   1.000
_cell.length_c   1.000
_cell.angle_alpha   90.00
_cell.angle_beta   90.00
_cell.angle_gamma   90.00
#
_symmetry.space_group_name_H-M   'P 1'
#
loop_
_entity.id
_entity.type
_entity.pdbx_description
1 polymer ?
#
loop_
_entity_poly.entity_id
_entity_poly.type
_entity_poly.pdbx_seq_one_letter_code
_entity_poly.pdbx_strand_id
1 'polypeptide(L)'
;EEALAAGKADMIAMIRPFIADPELVNKARHGRADDIRPCIRCNVCTGDDPHGCPKPLRCTVNPVSGRNPDFDKIERAETSKKVAIIGGGCAGMEAARRLAERGHRPVIFERSAALGGSLVDAGANPLKTDVRRYAEWSVRSTLSTPGIDIRLGTEATPELVLAEKPDAVIIAVGSEQIIPNVPGVDGDNVSLAVTVDRGEVAPGHRVVLVGAGLTGSETAVTLAREGHEVTVIDMLSPEELEARDKNIGMIHRLALEAGVSIRGGLRLSEIRPDSVAALDSSGAEHEIFCDSVVLSLGVRPRSDAVERFRSLCDETYIVGDCCRRAGNITSAVREGFFAAMNI
;
A
#
# COMPACT_ATOMS: atom_id res chain seq x y z
N GLU A 1 21.16 3.26 -18.35
CA GLU A 1 22.41 2.62 -18.80
C GLU A 1 22.29 2.09 -20.23
N GLU A 2 21.28 1.28 -20.56
CA GLU A 2 21.08 0.69 -21.89
C GLU A 2 21.09 1.73 -23.04
N ALA A 3 20.41 2.87 -22.84
CA ALA A 3 20.34 3.92 -23.86
C ALA A 3 21.72 4.55 -24.14
N LEU A 4 22.53 4.75 -23.07
CA LEU A 4 23.91 5.25 -23.19
C LEU A 4 24.82 4.19 -23.83
N ALA A 5 24.74 2.95 -23.34
CA ALA A 5 25.53 1.84 -23.89
C ALA A 5 25.22 1.55 -25.36
N ALA A 6 23.96 1.72 -25.77
CA ALA A 6 23.51 1.56 -27.15
C ALA A 6 23.78 2.78 -28.05
N GLY A 7 24.42 3.83 -27.52
CA GLY A 7 24.69 5.07 -28.26
C GLY A 7 23.43 5.84 -28.70
N LYS A 8 22.29 5.60 -28.05
CA LYS A 8 21.02 6.29 -28.34
C LYS A 8 20.91 7.68 -27.74
N ALA A 9 21.79 8.01 -26.79
CA ALA A 9 21.90 9.29 -26.14
C ALA A 9 23.29 9.45 -25.54
N ASP A 10 23.80 10.67 -25.47
CA ASP A 10 25.05 11.02 -24.81
C ASP A 10 24.84 11.34 -23.33
N MET A 11 23.60 11.72 -22.97
CA MET A 11 23.21 12.11 -21.62
C MET A 11 21.76 11.74 -21.34
N ILE A 12 21.49 11.37 -20.10
CA ILE A 12 20.13 11.11 -19.60
C ILE A 12 19.79 12.09 -18.49
N ALA A 13 18.73 12.89 -18.69
CA ALA A 13 18.17 13.75 -17.65
C ALA A 13 17.04 13.02 -16.89
N MET A 14 17.12 13.04 -15.57
CA MET A 14 16.11 12.44 -14.69
C MET A 14 15.87 13.33 -13.49
N ILE A 15 14.60 13.51 -13.07
CA ILE A 15 14.26 14.28 -11.86
C ILE A 15 13.69 13.36 -10.79
N ARG A 16 12.54 12.74 -11.04
CA ARG A 16 11.83 11.92 -10.04
C ARG A 16 12.65 10.75 -9.47
N PRO A 17 13.46 10.01 -10.26
CA PRO A 17 14.34 8.98 -9.71
C PRO A 17 15.34 9.52 -8.68
N PHE A 18 15.90 10.74 -8.88
CA PHE A 18 16.79 11.37 -7.91
C PHE A 18 16.07 11.86 -6.65
N ILE A 19 14.80 12.27 -6.77
CA ILE A 19 13.99 12.59 -5.59
C ILE A 19 13.73 11.32 -4.76
N ALA A 20 13.52 10.19 -5.42
CA ALA A 20 13.33 8.90 -4.77
C ALA A 20 14.64 8.37 -4.14
N ASP A 21 15.75 8.51 -4.85
CA ASP A 21 17.08 8.07 -4.40
C ASP A 21 18.17 9.05 -4.86
N PRO A 22 18.62 9.97 -4.00
CA PRO A 22 19.71 10.91 -4.34
C PRO A 22 21.01 10.20 -4.71
N GLU A 23 21.27 9.00 -4.15
CA GLU A 23 22.47 8.21 -4.40
C GLU A 23 22.40 7.32 -5.66
N LEU A 24 21.36 7.48 -6.48
CA LEU A 24 21.09 6.64 -7.66
C LEU A 24 22.35 6.45 -8.54
N VAL A 25 23.01 7.54 -8.93
CA VAL A 25 24.19 7.47 -9.82
C VAL A 25 25.36 6.82 -9.11
N ASN A 26 25.61 7.15 -7.84
CA ASN A 26 26.68 6.54 -7.06
C ASN A 26 26.46 5.03 -6.90
N LYS A 27 25.24 4.60 -6.62
CA LYS A 27 24.90 3.17 -6.54
C LYS A 27 25.09 2.47 -7.89
N ALA A 28 24.56 3.05 -8.97
CA ALA A 28 24.74 2.49 -10.33
C ALA A 28 26.21 2.37 -10.72
N ARG A 29 27.00 3.43 -10.50
CA ARG A 29 28.44 3.47 -10.82
C ARG A 29 29.26 2.38 -10.10
N HIS A 30 28.83 1.99 -8.89
CA HIS A 30 29.49 0.97 -8.09
C HIS A 30 28.86 -0.44 -8.25
N GLY A 31 28.04 -0.68 -9.28
CA GLY A 31 27.43 -1.98 -9.53
C GLY A 31 26.32 -2.36 -8.54
N ARG A 32 25.79 -1.40 -7.76
CA ARG A 32 24.74 -1.61 -6.76
C ARG A 32 23.37 -1.14 -7.25
N ALA A 33 23.02 -1.51 -8.50
CA ALA A 33 21.76 -1.10 -9.11
C ALA A 33 20.54 -1.59 -8.32
N ASP A 34 20.63 -2.76 -7.69
CA ASP A 34 19.57 -3.34 -6.87
C ASP A 34 19.31 -2.55 -5.56
N ASP A 35 20.29 -1.78 -5.10
CA ASP A 35 20.14 -0.93 -3.91
C ASP A 35 19.43 0.39 -4.23
N ILE A 36 19.21 0.73 -5.50
CA ILE A 36 18.53 1.96 -5.90
C ILE A 36 17.06 1.88 -5.52
N ARG A 37 16.61 2.83 -4.68
CA ARG A 37 15.19 2.97 -4.31
C ARG A 37 14.40 3.44 -5.53
N PRO A 38 13.48 2.63 -6.06
CA PRO A 38 12.76 2.98 -7.28
C PRO A 38 11.71 4.06 -7.05
N CYS A 39 11.58 4.98 -8.01
CA CYS A 39 10.45 5.90 -8.08
C CYS A 39 9.20 5.15 -8.54
N ILE A 40 8.09 5.28 -7.82
CA ILE A 40 6.79 4.63 -8.15
C ILE A 40 5.89 5.49 -9.05
N ARG A 41 6.38 6.56 -9.61
CA ARG A 41 5.68 7.47 -10.55
C ARG A 41 4.33 8.03 -10.05
N CYS A 42 4.12 8.09 -8.74
CA CYS A 42 2.87 8.53 -8.10
C CYS A 42 2.60 10.05 -8.16
N ASN A 43 3.53 10.85 -8.70
CA ASN A 43 3.45 12.31 -8.86
C ASN A 43 3.22 13.12 -7.56
N VAL A 44 3.37 12.53 -6.36
CA VAL A 44 3.27 13.26 -5.08
C VAL A 44 4.29 14.39 -4.98
N CYS A 45 5.45 14.26 -5.66
CA CYS A 45 6.50 15.29 -5.71
C CYS A 45 6.17 16.48 -6.63
N THR A 46 5.16 16.42 -7.47
CA THR A 46 4.76 17.55 -8.34
C THR A 46 3.99 18.63 -7.60
N GLY A 47 3.62 18.37 -6.35
CA GLY A 47 3.10 19.41 -5.45
C GLY A 47 1.72 19.94 -5.82
N ASP A 48 0.90 19.16 -6.55
CA ASP A 48 -0.46 19.57 -6.89
C ASP A 48 -1.28 19.85 -5.62
N ASP A 49 -1.38 21.10 -5.25
CA ASP A 49 -2.36 21.59 -4.31
C ASP A 49 -3.55 22.15 -5.10
N PRO A 50 -4.76 21.61 -4.94
CA PRO A 50 -5.96 22.15 -5.59
C PRO A 50 -6.24 23.62 -5.21
N HIS A 51 -5.62 24.11 -4.13
CA HIS A 51 -5.74 25.51 -3.67
C HIS A 51 -4.57 26.39 -4.06
N GLY A 52 -3.63 25.90 -4.91
CA GLY A 52 -2.51 26.70 -5.42
C GLY A 52 -1.43 27.05 -4.39
N CYS A 53 -1.48 26.53 -3.18
CA CYS A 53 -0.43 26.75 -2.19
C CYS A 53 0.79 25.88 -2.47
N PRO A 54 2.01 26.44 -2.54
CA PRO A 54 3.21 25.64 -2.70
C PRO A 54 3.37 24.67 -1.52
N LYS A 55 3.22 23.37 -1.75
CA LYS A 55 3.58 22.36 -0.74
C LYS A 55 5.08 22.09 -0.84
N PRO A 56 5.76 21.88 0.30
CA PRO A 56 7.15 21.44 0.25
C PRO A 56 7.26 20.14 -0.53
N LEU A 57 8.35 19.98 -1.26
CA LEU A 57 8.65 18.77 -2.02
C LEU A 57 8.48 17.54 -1.13
N ARG A 58 7.78 16.52 -1.63
CA ARG A 58 7.56 15.25 -0.93
C ARG A 58 7.78 14.10 -1.88
N CYS A 59 8.25 12.99 -1.35
CA CYS A 59 8.29 11.74 -2.09
C CYS A 59 7.59 10.65 -1.29
N THR A 60 6.83 9.79 -1.97
CA THR A 60 6.15 8.65 -1.36
C THR A 60 7.13 7.65 -0.78
N VAL A 61 8.23 7.40 -1.47
CA VAL A 61 9.21 6.36 -1.10
C VAL A 61 10.44 6.91 -0.37
N ASN A 62 10.65 8.22 -0.38
CA ASN A 62 11.76 8.87 0.30
C ASN A 62 11.25 9.89 1.33
N PRO A 63 11.19 9.54 2.62
CA PRO A 63 10.60 10.39 3.66
C PRO A 63 11.40 11.66 3.96
N VAL A 64 12.71 11.69 3.65
CA VAL A 64 13.57 12.86 3.85
C VAL A 64 13.48 13.90 2.73
N SER A 65 12.88 13.54 1.60
CA SER A 65 12.75 14.44 0.45
C SER A 65 12.03 15.74 0.83
N GLY A 66 12.67 16.89 0.53
CA GLY A 66 12.19 18.22 0.91
C GLY A 66 12.43 18.59 2.37
N ARG A 67 13.19 17.78 3.11
CA ARG A 67 13.57 17.98 4.52
C ARG A 67 15.06 17.82 4.73
N ASN A 68 15.86 17.96 3.69
CA ASN A 68 17.29 17.72 3.73
C ASN A 68 18.03 18.49 4.84
N PRO A 69 17.67 19.77 5.16
CA PRO A 69 18.35 20.46 6.26
C PRO A 69 18.25 19.74 7.60
N ASP A 70 17.12 19.04 7.83
CA ASP A 70 16.86 18.35 9.11
C ASP A 70 17.45 16.92 9.14
N PHE A 71 17.60 16.29 7.96
CA PHE A 71 17.93 14.85 7.83
C PHE A 71 18.99 14.58 6.75
N ASP A 72 19.87 15.53 6.46
CA ASP A 72 20.98 15.34 5.51
C ASP A 72 21.90 14.19 5.96
N LYS A 73 22.08 14.08 7.28
CA LYS A 73 22.69 12.90 7.92
C LYS A 73 21.79 12.38 9.02
N ILE A 74 21.45 11.11 8.94
CA ILE A 74 20.80 10.41 10.05
C ILE A 74 21.85 10.12 11.09
N GLU A 75 21.79 10.84 12.21
CA GLU A 75 22.73 10.68 13.30
C GLU A 75 22.45 9.41 14.10
N ARG A 76 23.53 8.82 14.59
CA ARG A 76 23.40 7.70 15.52
C ARG A 76 22.88 8.19 16.86
N ALA A 77 21.98 7.40 17.46
CA ALA A 77 21.49 7.69 18.80
C ALA A 77 22.62 7.60 19.84
N GLU A 78 22.56 8.46 20.86
CA GLU A 78 23.50 8.43 21.96
C GLU A 78 23.40 7.10 22.76
N THR A 79 22.19 6.58 22.89
CA THR A 79 21.91 5.32 23.58
C THR A 79 21.19 4.36 22.66
N SER A 80 21.75 3.12 22.51
CA SER A 80 21.11 2.08 21.71
C SER A 80 19.92 1.48 22.47
N LYS A 81 18.75 1.55 21.89
CA LYS A 81 17.50 0.96 22.39
C LYS A 81 17.18 -0.34 21.67
N LYS A 82 16.53 -1.29 22.36
CA LYS A 82 15.87 -2.44 21.76
C LYS A 82 14.45 -2.06 21.43
N VAL A 83 14.05 -2.17 20.16
CA VAL A 83 12.73 -1.73 19.69
C VAL A 83 11.96 -2.89 19.09
N ALA A 84 10.83 -3.23 19.71
CA ALA A 84 9.92 -4.23 19.13
C ALA A 84 9.00 -3.58 18.10
N ILE A 85 8.96 -4.16 16.90
CA ILE A 85 8.13 -3.70 15.78
C ILE A 85 7.10 -4.80 15.48
N ILE A 86 5.82 -4.47 15.62
CA ILE A 86 4.73 -5.40 15.42
C ILE A 86 4.14 -5.19 14.02
N GLY A 87 4.53 -6.05 13.10
CA GLY A 87 4.18 -6.00 11.68
C GLY A 87 5.33 -5.58 10.77
N GLY A 88 5.64 -6.43 9.80
CA GLY A 88 6.68 -6.25 8.78
C GLY A 88 6.17 -5.65 7.46
N GLY A 89 5.11 -4.83 7.54
CA GLY A 89 4.59 -4.07 6.41
C GLY A 89 5.43 -2.83 6.07
N CYS A 90 4.93 -1.98 5.19
CA CYS A 90 5.62 -0.80 4.67
C CYS A 90 6.18 0.11 5.78
N ALA A 91 5.36 0.43 6.79
CA ALA A 91 5.75 1.30 7.91
C ALA A 91 6.78 0.63 8.84
N GLY A 92 6.55 -0.64 9.19
CA GLY A 92 7.47 -1.41 10.05
C GLY A 92 8.83 -1.62 9.42
N MET A 93 8.90 -1.94 8.13
CA MET A 93 10.15 -2.07 7.39
C MET A 93 10.94 -0.75 7.32
N GLU A 94 10.27 0.39 7.04
CA GLU A 94 10.95 1.69 7.05
C GLU A 94 11.47 2.03 8.44
N ALA A 95 10.65 1.85 9.48
CA ALA A 95 11.07 2.08 10.86
C ALA A 95 12.30 1.22 11.25
N ALA A 96 12.27 -0.07 10.92
CA ALA A 96 13.37 -0.99 11.24
C ALA A 96 14.70 -0.56 10.60
N ARG A 97 14.68 -0.20 9.30
CA ARG A 97 15.89 0.28 8.61
C ARG A 97 16.45 1.55 9.26
N ARG A 98 15.58 2.51 9.62
CA ARG A 98 16.02 3.76 10.23
C ARG A 98 16.53 3.58 11.64
N LEU A 99 15.90 2.71 12.42
CA LEU A 99 16.39 2.34 13.76
C LEU A 99 17.77 1.69 13.69
N ALA A 100 17.99 0.74 12.78
CA ALA A 100 19.27 0.12 12.57
C ALA A 100 20.35 1.13 12.12
N GLU A 101 20.01 2.05 11.20
CA GLU A 101 20.89 3.13 10.76
C GLU A 101 21.30 4.05 11.93
N ARG A 102 20.40 4.32 12.87
CA ARG A 102 20.67 5.07 14.10
C ARG A 102 21.39 4.28 15.17
N GLY A 103 21.61 2.98 14.98
CA GLY A 103 22.34 2.11 15.92
C GLY A 103 21.47 1.48 17.01
N HIS A 104 20.14 1.52 16.87
CA HIS A 104 19.22 0.74 17.70
C HIS A 104 19.18 -0.72 17.27
N ARG A 105 18.47 -1.56 18.04
CA ARG A 105 18.31 -3.01 17.82
C ARG A 105 16.84 -3.33 17.56
N PRO A 106 16.34 -3.15 16.34
CA PRO A 106 14.97 -3.46 16.00
C PRO A 106 14.73 -4.98 15.90
N VAL A 107 13.58 -5.42 16.43
CA VAL A 107 13.07 -6.79 16.30
C VAL A 107 11.71 -6.70 15.62
N ILE A 108 11.57 -7.26 14.41
CA ILE A 108 10.30 -7.31 13.67
C ILE A 108 9.60 -8.63 13.97
N PHE A 109 8.35 -8.56 14.43
CA PHE A 109 7.43 -9.69 14.49
C PHE A 109 6.48 -9.60 13.29
N GLU A 110 6.57 -10.56 12.37
CA GLU A 110 5.70 -10.66 11.21
C GLU A 110 4.99 -12.02 11.19
N ARG A 111 3.66 -11.98 11.21
CA ARG A 111 2.82 -13.21 11.23
C ARG A 111 2.89 -14.01 9.93
N SER A 112 3.14 -13.34 8.82
CA SER A 112 3.25 -13.98 7.50
C SER A 112 4.65 -14.61 7.32
N ALA A 113 4.77 -15.52 6.37
CA ALA A 113 6.04 -16.12 6.01
C ALA A 113 7.00 -15.17 5.27
N ALA A 114 6.55 -13.94 4.95
CA ALA A 114 7.34 -12.95 4.25
C ALA A 114 7.01 -11.52 4.73
N LEU A 115 7.97 -10.61 4.60
CA LEU A 115 7.77 -9.17 4.80
C LEU A 115 6.94 -8.57 3.64
N GLY A 116 6.41 -7.37 3.87
CA GLY A 116 5.80 -6.53 2.85
C GLY A 116 4.35 -6.14 3.17
N GLY A 117 3.55 -7.04 3.74
CA GLY A 117 2.15 -6.77 4.07
C GLY A 117 1.39 -6.20 2.86
N SER A 118 0.46 -5.27 3.09
CA SER A 118 -0.35 -4.64 2.03
C SER A 118 0.45 -3.91 0.93
N LEU A 119 1.75 -3.68 1.11
CA LEU A 119 2.59 -3.12 0.04
C LEU A 119 2.79 -4.13 -1.11
N VAL A 120 2.91 -5.42 -0.78
CA VAL A 120 2.99 -6.50 -1.78
C VAL A 120 1.66 -6.60 -2.52
N ASP A 121 0.54 -6.55 -1.79
CA ASP A 121 -0.80 -6.54 -2.35
C ASP A 121 -1.01 -5.38 -3.33
N ALA A 122 -0.58 -4.18 -2.92
CA ALA A 122 -0.66 -2.99 -3.76
C ALA A 122 0.15 -3.10 -5.06
N GLY A 123 1.19 -3.94 -5.09
CA GLY A 123 2.01 -4.22 -6.28
C GLY A 123 1.58 -5.44 -7.08
N ALA A 124 0.57 -6.20 -6.63
CA ALA A 124 0.16 -7.45 -7.26
C ALA A 124 -0.47 -7.24 -8.65
N ASN A 125 -1.29 -6.19 -8.79
CA ASN A 125 -1.94 -5.87 -10.07
C ASN A 125 -0.90 -5.59 -11.18
N PRO A 126 -1.06 -6.15 -12.38
CA PRO A 126 -0.14 -5.95 -13.52
C PRO A 126 0.09 -4.50 -13.93
N LEU A 127 -0.87 -3.61 -13.69
CA LEU A 127 -0.73 -2.18 -13.99
C LEU A 127 0.23 -1.46 -13.02
N LYS A 128 0.58 -2.07 -11.89
CA LYS A 128 1.38 -1.46 -10.81
C LYS A 128 2.83 -1.96 -10.74
N THR A 129 3.48 -2.16 -11.86
CA THR A 129 4.86 -2.66 -11.93
C THR A 129 5.86 -1.84 -11.10
N ASP A 130 5.70 -0.52 -11.03
CA ASP A 130 6.61 0.33 -10.23
C ASP A 130 6.38 0.17 -8.73
N VAL A 131 5.14 -0.04 -8.29
CA VAL A 131 4.82 -0.35 -6.88
C VAL A 131 5.39 -1.71 -6.50
N ARG A 132 5.28 -2.70 -7.39
CA ARG A 132 5.89 -4.04 -7.23
C ARG A 132 7.40 -3.94 -7.06
N ARG A 133 8.10 -3.22 -7.94
CA ARG A 133 9.55 -2.99 -7.83
C ARG A 133 9.94 -2.32 -6.51
N TYR A 134 9.13 -1.38 -6.02
CA TYR A 134 9.37 -0.75 -4.72
C TYR A 134 9.12 -1.73 -3.57
N ALA A 135 8.09 -2.56 -3.62
CA ALA A 135 7.84 -3.60 -2.62
C ALA A 135 9.02 -4.58 -2.53
N GLU A 136 9.47 -5.10 -3.67
CA GLU A 136 10.64 -5.97 -3.78
C GLU A 136 11.91 -5.32 -3.23
N TRP A 137 12.16 -4.06 -3.60
CA TRP A 137 13.28 -3.30 -3.07
C TRP A 137 13.17 -3.11 -1.56
N SER A 138 12.00 -2.76 -1.04
CA SER A 138 11.78 -2.50 0.39
C SER A 138 12.00 -3.76 1.23
N VAL A 139 11.49 -4.91 0.77
CA VAL A 139 11.72 -6.21 1.40
C VAL A 139 13.20 -6.57 1.37
N ARG A 140 13.82 -6.57 0.19
CA ARG A 140 15.25 -6.90 0.03
C ARG A 140 16.14 -5.98 0.87
N SER A 141 15.90 -4.67 0.84
CA SER A 141 16.66 -3.68 1.62
C SER A 141 16.52 -3.93 3.12
N THR A 142 15.34 -4.34 3.60
CA THR A 142 15.15 -4.66 5.03
C THR A 142 15.88 -5.95 5.42
N LEU A 143 15.77 -7.00 4.61
CA LEU A 143 16.44 -8.28 4.83
C LEU A 143 17.97 -8.15 4.83
N SER A 144 18.53 -7.25 3.99
CA SER A 144 19.97 -7.02 3.87
C SER A 144 20.51 -5.99 4.87
N THR A 145 19.67 -5.29 5.62
CA THR A 145 20.13 -4.30 6.61
C THR A 145 20.66 -5.00 7.87
N PRO A 146 21.96 -4.84 8.21
CA PRO A 146 22.51 -5.46 9.40
C PRO A 146 21.87 -4.95 10.69
N GLY A 147 21.75 -5.82 11.69
CA GLY A 147 21.25 -5.45 13.02
C GLY A 147 19.75 -5.47 13.19
N ILE A 148 18.97 -5.88 12.18
CA ILE A 148 17.54 -6.12 12.29
C ILE A 148 17.33 -7.62 12.59
N ASP A 149 16.66 -7.94 13.71
CA ASP A 149 16.13 -9.28 14.00
C ASP A 149 14.75 -9.42 13.35
N ILE A 150 14.58 -10.37 12.42
CA ILE A 150 13.33 -10.54 11.67
C ILE A 150 12.73 -11.91 11.98
N ARG A 151 11.54 -11.92 12.58
CA ARG A 151 10.81 -13.13 12.98
C ARG A 151 9.59 -13.31 12.09
N LEU A 152 9.76 -14.02 11.01
CA LEU A 152 8.70 -14.39 10.09
C LEU A 152 7.86 -15.55 10.65
N GLY A 153 6.60 -15.68 10.19
CA GLY A 153 5.67 -16.70 10.66
C GLY A 153 5.35 -16.58 12.15
N THR A 154 5.59 -15.40 12.74
CA THR A 154 5.48 -15.17 14.18
C THR A 154 4.42 -14.10 14.45
N GLU A 155 3.23 -14.52 14.83
CA GLU A 155 2.21 -13.58 15.30
C GLU A 155 2.62 -13.05 16.67
N ALA A 156 2.75 -11.73 16.78
CA ALA A 156 3.10 -11.08 18.02
C ALA A 156 1.98 -11.27 19.06
N THR A 157 2.37 -11.63 20.28
CA THR A 157 1.51 -11.54 21.46
C THR A 157 2.16 -10.59 22.48
N PRO A 158 1.39 -10.01 23.41
CA PRO A 158 1.95 -9.18 24.48
C PRO A 158 3.10 -9.88 25.23
N GLU A 159 2.95 -11.18 25.51
CA GLU A 159 3.95 -11.98 26.24
C GLU A 159 5.25 -12.14 25.45
N LEU A 160 5.15 -12.42 24.13
CA LEU A 160 6.32 -12.51 23.25
C LEU A 160 7.05 -11.19 23.12
N VAL A 161 6.30 -10.08 23.00
CA VAL A 161 6.90 -8.74 22.93
C VAL A 161 7.58 -8.37 24.24
N LEU A 162 6.96 -8.60 25.39
CA LEU A 162 7.52 -8.32 26.71
C LEU A 162 8.73 -9.19 27.04
N ALA A 163 8.77 -10.44 26.55
CA ALA A 163 9.91 -11.33 26.72
C ALA A 163 11.20 -10.77 26.08
N GLU A 164 11.07 -9.91 25.07
CA GLU A 164 12.21 -9.19 24.45
C GLU A 164 12.73 -8.04 25.31
N LYS A 165 11.99 -7.61 26.34
CA LYS A 165 12.32 -6.46 27.18
C LYS A 165 12.62 -5.22 26.33
N PRO A 166 11.67 -4.79 25.49
CA PRO A 166 11.90 -3.66 24.61
C PRO A 166 11.93 -2.35 25.39
N ASP A 167 12.79 -1.43 24.95
CA ASP A 167 12.83 -0.05 25.47
C ASP A 167 11.72 0.81 24.77
N ALA A 168 11.30 0.42 23.58
CA ALA A 168 10.21 1.05 22.84
C ALA A 168 9.44 0.04 21.97
N VAL A 169 8.20 0.35 21.65
CA VAL A 169 7.32 -0.49 20.80
C VAL A 169 6.79 0.33 19.62
N ILE A 170 6.86 -0.21 18.40
CA ILE A 170 6.22 0.33 17.20
C ILE A 170 5.12 -0.64 16.77
N ILE A 171 3.87 -0.19 16.81
CA ILE A 171 2.69 -0.94 16.37
C ILE A 171 2.41 -0.58 14.92
N ALA A 172 2.63 -1.54 14.00
CA ALA A 172 2.49 -1.40 12.55
C ALA A 172 1.63 -2.52 11.95
N VAL A 173 0.56 -2.91 12.66
CA VAL A 173 -0.29 -4.07 12.34
C VAL A 173 -1.20 -3.88 11.12
N GLY A 174 -1.22 -2.68 10.53
CA GLY A 174 -1.90 -2.39 9.28
C GLY A 174 -3.42 -2.38 9.37
N SER A 175 -4.06 -2.77 8.29
CA SER A 175 -5.51 -2.73 8.08
C SER A 175 -6.05 -4.09 7.63
N GLU A 176 -7.36 -4.19 7.56
CA GLU A 176 -8.09 -5.34 7.01
C GLU A 176 -9.12 -4.91 5.97
N GLN A 177 -9.45 -5.80 5.05
CA GLN A 177 -10.43 -5.54 4.00
C GLN A 177 -11.83 -5.32 4.61
N ILE A 178 -12.56 -4.37 4.04
CA ILE A 178 -13.96 -4.15 4.39
C ILE A 178 -14.81 -5.18 3.66
N ILE A 179 -15.48 -6.02 4.44
CA ILE A 179 -16.49 -6.96 3.96
C ILE A 179 -17.86 -6.42 4.36
N PRO A 180 -18.79 -6.21 3.41
CA PRO A 180 -20.10 -5.66 3.71
C PRO A 180 -20.96 -6.72 4.40
N ASN A 181 -21.81 -6.29 5.29
CA ASN A 181 -22.78 -7.19 5.91
C ASN A 181 -24.05 -7.25 5.05
N VAL A 182 -24.00 -8.05 3.99
CA VAL A 182 -25.13 -8.28 3.08
C VAL A 182 -25.36 -9.78 2.89
N PRO A 183 -26.60 -10.23 2.64
CA PRO A 183 -26.87 -11.62 2.33
C PRO A 183 -26.03 -12.12 1.15
N GLY A 184 -25.49 -13.33 1.27
CA GLY A 184 -24.69 -13.98 0.22
C GLY A 184 -23.24 -13.57 0.14
N VAL A 185 -22.73 -12.73 1.05
CA VAL A 185 -21.32 -12.26 1.02
C VAL A 185 -20.29 -13.38 1.23
N ASP A 186 -20.69 -14.47 1.89
CA ASP A 186 -19.87 -15.66 2.13
C ASP A 186 -20.04 -16.74 1.03
N GLY A 187 -20.67 -16.40 -0.11
CA GLY A 187 -20.87 -17.30 -1.24
C GLY A 187 -19.57 -17.70 -1.93
N ASP A 188 -19.52 -18.90 -2.50
CA ASP A 188 -18.36 -19.44 -3.23
C ASP A 188 -17.99 -18.60 -4.48
N ASN A 189 -18.95 -17.82 -4.99
CA ASN A 189 -18.75 -16.90 -6.12
C ASN A 189 -18.21 -15.52 -5.70
N VAL A 190 -17.89 -15.30 -4.41
CA VAL A 190 -17.41 -14.03 -3.87
C VAL A 190 -15.91 -14.09 -3.61
N SER A 191 -15.18 -13.07 -4.02
CA SER A 191 -13.74 -12.92 -3.78
C SER A 191 -13.36 -11.47 -3.50
N LEU A 192 -12.13 -11.26 -3.03
CA LEU A 192 -11.57 -9.92 -2.84
C LEU A 192 -10.73 -9.53 -4.06
N ALA A 193 -10.72 -8.27 -4.44
CA ALA A 193 -9.88 -7.77 -5.53
C ALA A 193 -8.39 -8.11 -5.31
N VAL A 194 -7.92 -8.05 -4.07
CA VAL A 194 -6.52 -8.39 -3.74
C VAL A 194 -6.19 -9.87 -4.00
N THR A 195 -7.10 -10.80 -3.79
CA THR A 195 -6.88 -12.23 -4.07
C THR A 195 -6.92 -12.53 -5.56
N VAL A 196 -7.76 -11.80 -6.30
CA VAL A 196 -7.81 -11.85 -7.76
C VAL A 196 -6.50 -11.28 -8.36
N ASP A 197 -6.06 -10.10 -7.92
CA ASP A 197 -4.83 -9.46 -8.38
C ASP A 197 -3.56 -10.31 -8.10
N ARG A 198 -3.58 -11.13 -7.02
CA ARG A 198 -2.51 -12.09 -6.71
C ARG A 198 -2.57 -13.37 -7.54
N GLY A 199 -3.64 -13.59 -8.30
CA GLY A 199 -3.86 -14.82 -9.03
C GLY A 199 -4.21 -16.02 -8.14
N GLU A 200 -4.65 -15.79 -6.92
CA GLU A 200 -5.10 -16.83 -5.97
C GLU A 200 -6.50 -17.33 -6.30
N VAL A 201 -7.31 -16.47 -6.92
CA VAL A 201 -8.67 -16.75 -7.37
C VAL A 201 -8.83 -16.32 -8.81
N ALA A 202 -9.35 -17.20 -9.66
CA ALA A 202 -9.76 -16.91 -11.02
C ALA A 202 -11.28 -16.71 -11.05
N PRO A 203 -11.81 -15.50 -11.33
CA PRO A 203 -13.23 -15.26 -11.42
C PRO A 203 -13.83 -15.87 -12.69
N GLY A 204 -15.15 -16.05 -12.71
CA GLY A 204 -15.90 -16.48 -13.90
C GLY A 204 -15.88 -15.43 -15.02
N HIS A 205 -16.59 -15.69 -16.13
CA HIS A 205 -16.55 -14.82 -17.29
C HIS A 205 -17.24 -13.47 -17.06
N ARG A 206 -18.43 -13.47 -16.46
CA ARG A 206 -19.18 -12.25 -16.10
C ARG A 206 -18.88 -11.88 -14.65
N VAL A 207 -18.25 -10.73 -14.45
CA VAL A 207 -17.80 -10.27 -13.15
C VAL A 207 -18.52 -9.00 -12.74
N VAL A 208 -19.14 -8.99 -11.57
CA VAL A 208 -19.54 -7.75 -10.91
C VAL A 208 -18.49 -7.38 -9.87
N LEU A 209 -17.83 -6.24 -10.07
CA LEU A 209 -16.89 -5.67 -9.13
C LEU A 209 -17.57 -4.59 -8.29
N VAL A 210 -17.51 -4.71 -6.97
CA VAL A 210 -18.14 -3.79 -6.03
C VAL A 210 -17.09 -2.87 -5.42
N GLY A 211 -17.16 -1.59 -5.79
CA GLY A 211 -16.22 -0.54 -5.39
C GLY A 211 -15.38 -0.02 -6.56
N ALA A 212 -15.68 1.19 -7.02
CA ALA A 212 -15.05 1.86 -8.15
C ALA A 212 -13.88 2.79 -7.73
N GLY A 213 -13.27 2.53 -6.57
CA GLY A 213 -12.02 3.17 -6.16
C GLY A 213 -10.83 2.73 -7.02
N LEU A 214 -9.62 3.25 -6.73
CA LEU A 214 -8.41 2.95 -7.54
C LEU A 214 -8.19 1.44 -7.69
N THR A 215 -8.14 0.68 -6.60
CA THR A 215 -7.87 -0.77 -6.65
C THR A 215 -8.94 -1.51 -7.46
N GLY A 216 -10.23 -1.26 -7.18
CA GLY A 216 -11.30 -1.93 -7.91
C GLY A 216 -11.28 -1.62 -9.39
N SER A 217 -11.08 -0.35 -9.75
CA SER A 217 -11.00 0.05 -11.17
C SER A 217 -9.78 -0.53 -11.88
N GLU A 218 -8.63 -0.65 -11.21
CA GLU A 218 -7.43 -1.27 -11.76
C GLU A 218 -7.63 -2.79 -11.97
N THR A 219 -8.23 -3.48 -11.00
CA THR A 219 -8.61 -4.90 -11.13
C THR A 219 -9.61 -5.09 -12.27
N ALA A 220 -10.61 -4.21 -12.39
CA ALA A 220 -11.58 -4.25 -13.49
C ALA A 220 -10.93 -4.10 -14.88
N VAL A 221 -9.98 -3.17 -15.03
CA VAL A 221 -9.21 -3.01 -16.28
C VAL A 221 -8.41 -4.28 -16.61
N THR A 222 -7.79 -4.88 -15.60
CA THR A 222 -7.01 -6.11 -15.80
C THR A 222 -7.90 -7.24 -16.27
N LEU A 223 -9.00 -7.51 -15.57
CA LEU A 223 -9.97 -8.55 -15.92
C LEU A 223 -10.57 -8.35 -17.32
N ALA A 224 -10.97 -7.12 -17.65
CA ALA A 224 -11.50 -6.83 -18.99
C ALA A 224 -10.48 -7.09 -20.10
N ARG A 225 -9.20 -6.78 -19.87
CA ARG A 225 -8.11 -7.08 -20.83
C ARG A 225 -7.81 -8.58 -20.93
N GLU A 226 -8.13 -9.35 -19.92
CA GLU A 226 -8.05 -10.81 -19.91
C GLU A 226 -9.27 -11.49 -20.55
N GLY A 227 -10.27 -10.69 -20.96
CA GLY A 227 -11.44 -11.17 -21.72
C GLY A 227 -12.69 -11.41 -20.87
N HIS A 228 -12.71 -10.94 -19.61
CA HIS A 228 -13.92 -10.96 -18.79
C HIS A 228 -14.88 -9.85 -19.17
N GLU A 229 -16.18 -10.11 -19.02
CA GLU A 229 -17.24 -9.10 -19.06
C GLU A 229 -17.38 -8.48 -17.66
N VAL A 230 -16.94 -7.22 -17.49
CA VAL A 230 -16.85 -6.59 -16.17
C VAL A 230 -17.85 -5.45 -16.03
N THR A 231 -18.68 -5.53 -14.99
CA THR A 231 -19.51 -4.42 -14.51
C THR A 231 -19.01 -3.98 -13.13
N VAL A 232 -18.66 -2.71 -12.99
CA VAL A 232 -18.29 -2.11 -11.71
C VAL A 232 -19.50 -1.36 -11.15
N ILE A 233 -19.82 -1.59 -9.88
CA ILE A 233 -20.84 -0.81 -9.16
C ILE A 233 -20.21 -0.09 -7.97
N ASP A 234 -20.70 1.12 -7.69
CA ASP A 234 -20.34 1.90 -6.49
C ASP A 234 -21.53 2.71 -5.99
N MET A 235 -21.62 2.89 -4.68
CA MET A 235 -22.65 3.73 -4.07
C MET A 235 -22.49 5.22 -4.38
N LEU A 236 -21.28 5.63 -4.76
CA LEU A 236 -20.96 6.99 -5.19
C LEU A 236 -21.06 7.10 -6.71
N SER A 237 -21.36 8.30 -7.20
CA SER A 237 -21.26 8.56 -8.64
C SER A 237 -19.79 8.65 -9.10
N PRO A 238 -19.50 8.48 -10.40
CA PRO A 238 -18.14 8.68 -10.93
C PRO A 238 -17.57 10.06 -10.57
N GLU A 239 -18.38 11.12 -10.62
CA GLU A 239 -17.99 12.49 -10.31
C GLU A 239 -17.62 12.64 -8.83
N GLU A 240 -18.36 12.01 -7.93
CA GLU A 240 -18.05 12.00 -6.49
C GLU A 240 -16.74 11.26 -6.20
N LEU A 241 -16.47 10.17 -6.91
CA LEU A 241 -15.23 9.40 -6.80
C LEU A 241 -14.04 10.20 -7.32
N GLU A 242 -14.16 10.85 -8.48
CA GLU A 242 -13.12 11.70 -9.07
C GLU A 242 -12.79 12.91 -8.18
N ALA A 243 -13.79 13.46 -7.50
CA ALA A 243 -13.59 14.54 -6.54
C ALA A 243 -12.76 14.12 -5.31
N ARG A 244 -12.75 12.81 -4.97
CA ARG A 244 -11.96 12.25 -3.85
C ARG A 244 -10.51 11.97 -4.22
N ASP A 245 -10.26 11.51 -5.45
CA ASP A 245 -8.92 11.23 -5.96
C ASP A 245 -8.86 11.48 -7.47
N LYS A 246 -8.06 12.45 -7.88
CA LYS A 246 -7.88 12.85 -9.28
C LYS A 246 -7.36 11.73 -10.20
N ASN A 247 -6.74 10.68 -9.65
CA ASN A 247 -6.28 9.56 -10.44
C ASN A 247 -7.45 8.63 -10.84
N ILE A 248 -8.58 8.72 -10.14
CA ILE A 248 -9.76 7.89 -10.44
C ILE A 248 -10.29 8.19 -11.85
N GLY A 249 -10.40 9.45 -12.24
CA GLY A 249 -10.88 9.80 -13.58
C GLY A 249 -10.01 9.23 -14.71
N MET A 250 -8.70 9.13 -14.49
CA MET A 250 -7.80 8.49 -15.48
C MET A 250 -8.03 6.98 -15.56
N ILE A 251 -8.14 6.30 -14.43
CA ILE A 251 -8.34 4.84 -14.42
C ILE A 251 -9.75 4.46 -14.90
N HIS A 252 -10.78 5.26 -14.60
CA HIS A 252 -12.11 5.06 -15.12
C HIS A 252 -12.15 5.18 -16.66
N ARG A 253 -11.41 6.15 -17.22
CA ARG A 253 -11.27 6.25 -18.68
C ARG A 253 -10.64 4.99 -19.27
N LEU A 254 -9.55 4.48 -18.68
CA LEU A 254 -8.93 3.23 -19.10
C LEU A 254 -9.89 2.03 -18.96
N ALA A 255 -10.72 2.02 -17.94
CA ALA A 255 -11.73 0.98 -17.73
C ALA A 255 -12.80 1.01 -18.85
N LEU A 256 -13.32 2.19 -19.17
CA LEU A 256 -14.27 2.37 -20.28
C LEU A 256 -13.64 1.97 -21.63
N GLU A 257 -12.40 2.37 -21.90
CA GLU A 257 -11.65 1.97 -23.11
C GLU A 257 -11.44 0.45 -23.19
N ALA A 258 -11.33 -0.23 -22.04
CA ALA A 258 -11.23 -1.68 -21.96
C ALA A 258 -12.60 -2.40 -22.05
N GLY A 259 -13.70 -1.67 -22.16
CA GLY A 259 -15.06 -2.23 -22.26
C GLY A 259 -15.75 -2.48 -20.92
N VAL A 260 -15.20 -1.97 -19.81
CA VAL A 260 -15.82 -2.07 -18.47
C VAL A 260 -17.08 -1.18 -18.40
N SER A 261 -18.18 -1.73 -17.89
CA SER A 261 -19.38 -0.95 -17.55
C SER A 261 -19.23 -0.41 -16.12
N ILE A 262 -19.27 0.92 -15.94
CA ILE A 262 -19.22 1.55 -14.60
C ILE A 262 -20.59 2.12 -14.28
N ARG A 263 -21.20 1.65 -13.18
CA ARG A 263 -22.53 2.06 -12.68
C ARG A 263 -22.40 2.66 -11.29
N GLY A 264 -22.32 3.98 -11.20
CA GLY A 264 -22.34 4.70 -9.93
C GLY A 264 -23.75 4.88 -9.37
N GLY A 265 -23.84 5.26 -8.09
CA GLY A 265 -25.11 5.46 -7.38
C GLY A 265 -25.83 4.16 -7.00
N LEU A 266 -25.16 3.01 -7.09
CA LEU A 266 -25.70 1.69 -6.79
C LEU A 266 -25.04 1.09 -5.54
N ARG A 267 -25.80 0.92 -4.48
CA ARG A 267 -25.35 0.29 -3.24
C ARG A 267 -25.70 -1.19 -3.24
N LEU A 268 -24.69 -2.07 -3.14
CA LEU A 268 -24.90 -3.50 -3.01
C LEU A 268 -25.87 -3.81 -1.85
N SER A 269 -26.88 -4.64 -2.08
CA SER A 269 -27.86 -5.06 -1.09
C SER A 269 -27.87 -6.57 -0.85
N GLU A 270 -27.62 -7.38 -1.86
CA GLU A 270 -27.61 -8.83 -1.79
C GLU A 270 -26.71 -9.42 -2.87
N ILE A 271 -26.04 -10.53 -2.57
CA ILE A 271 -25.31 -11.37 -3.53
C ILE A 271 -26.05 -12.70 -3.67
N ARG A 272 -26.35 -13.06 -4.91
CA ARG A 272 -27.06 -14.30 -5.29
C ARG A 272 -26.07 -15.22 -6.04
N PRO A 273 -26.39 -16.49 -6.25
CA PRO A 273 -25.48 -17.43 -6.95
C PRO A 273 -25.12 -16.98 -8.38
N ASP A 274 -26.00 -16.27 -9.08
CA ASP A 274 -25.85 -15.88 -10.48
C ASP A 274 -26.10 -14.36 -10.75
N SER A 275 -26.31 -13.58 -9.70
CA SER A 275 -26.56 -12.14 -9.81
C SER A 275 -26.20 -11.38 -8.52
N VAL A 276 -26.18 -10.06 -8.60
CA VAL A 276 -26.21 -9.17 -7.44
C VAL A 276 -27.44 -8.27 -7.51
N ALA A 277 -28.03 -7.99 -6.36
CA ALA A 277 -29.02 -6.93 -6.20
C ALA A 277 -28.34 -5.67 -5.66
N ALA A 278 -28.63 -4.52 -6.27
CA ALA A 278 -28.16 -3.23 -5.82
C ALA A 278 -29.30 -2.22 -5.78
N LEU A 279 -29.28 -1.32 -4.81
CA LEU A 279 -30.29 -0.29 -4.62
C LEU A 279 -29.75 1.06 -5.08
N ASP A 280 -30.54 1.79 -5.85
CA ASP A 280 -30.25 3.20 -6.15
C ASP A 280 -30.74 4.13 -5.04
N SER A 281 -30.54 5.44 -5.21
CA SER A 281 -30.90 6.45 -4.22
C SER A 281 -32.43 6.57 -3.99
N SER A 282 -33.25 6.06 -4.91
CA SER A 282 -34.72 6.01 -4.75
C SER A 282 -35.20 4.77 -3.98
N GLY A 283 -34.28 3.81 -3.76
CA GLY A 283 -34.57 2.50 -3.19
C GLY A 283 -35.04 1.48 -4.23
N ALA A 284 -35.01 1.81 -5.53
CA ALA A 284 -35.29 0.83 -6.56
C ALA A 284 -34.17 -0.21 -6.67
N GLU A 285 -34.60 -1.48 -6.81
CA GLU A 285 -33.66 -2.60 -6.95
C GLU A 285 -33.25 -2.77 -8.42
N HIS A 286 -31.94 -2.93 -8.62
CA HIS A 286 -31.30 -3.27 -9.88
C HIS A 286 -30.63 -4.63 -9.76
N GLU A 287 -31.09 -5.59 -10.55
CA GLU A 287 -30.44 -6.89 -10.65
C GLU A 287 -29.39 -6.91 -11.77
N ILE A 288 -28.19 -7.44 -11.47
CA ILE A 288 -27.08 -7.54 -12.41
C ILE A 288 -26.57 -8.97 -12.38
N PHE A 289 -26.72 -9.69 -13.50
CA PHE A 289 -26.30 -11.08 -13.64
C PHE A 289 -24.77 -11.19 -13.73
N CYS A 290 -24.19 -12.15 -13.00
CA CYS A 290 -22.76 -12.41 -12.97
C CYS A 290 -22.45 -13.85 -12.57
N ASP A 291 -21.25 -14.30 -12.91
CA ASP A 291 -20.72 -15.59 -12.48
C ASP A 291 -19.85 -15.43 -11.23
N SER A 292 -19.33 -14.23 -10.99
CA SER A 292 -18.47 -13.91 -9.84
C SER A 292 -18.65 -12.48 -9.36
N VAL A 293 -18.50 -12.30 -8.05
CA VAL A 293 -18.50 -11.00 -7.38
C VAL A 293 -17.12 -10.73 -6.79
N VAL A 294 -16.54 -9.57 -7.13
CA VAL A 294 -15.24 -9.15 -6.62
C VAL A 294 -15.41 -7.91 -5.74
N LEU A 295 -15.06 -8.01 -4.48
CA LEU A 295 -15.20 -6.92 -3.51
C LEU A 295 -13.93 -6.07 -3.44
N SER A 296 -14.09 -4.74 -3.56
CA SER A 296 -13.02 -3.74 -3.45
C SER A 296 -13.49 -2.50 -2.67
N LEU A 297 -14.01 -2.73 -1.46
CA LEU A 297 -14.65 -1.69 -0.64
C LEU A 297 -13.67 -0.91 0.24
N GLY A 298 -12.36 -1.09 0.01
CA GLY A 298 -11.31 -0.47 0.79
C GLY A 298 -10.97 -1.23 2.06
N VAL A 299 -10.28 -0.55 2.98
CA VAL A 299 -9.73 -1.18 4.19
C VAL A 299 -10.09 -0.36 5.44
N ARG A 300 -10.11 -1.02 6.59
CA ARG A 300 -10.25 -0.38 7.90
C ARG A 300 -9.07 -0.69 8.82
N PRO A 301 -8.69 0.22 9.73
CA PRO A 301 -7.65 -0.02 10.71
C PRO A 301 -7.94 -1.23 11.59
N ARG A 302 -6.89 -1.97 11.97
CA ARG A 302 -6.96 -3.07 12.96
C ARG A 302 -6.90 -2.53 14.38
N SER A 303 -7.91 -1.76 14.78
CA SER A 303 -7.95 -1.05 16.06
C SER A 303 -7.84 -2.00 17.26
N ASP A 304 -8.53 -3.15 17.21
CA ASP A 304 -8.50 -4.14 18.29
C ASP A 304 -7.10 -4.73 18.49
N ALA A 305 -6.37 -4.94 17.37
CA ALA A 305 -4.99 -5.38 17.45
C ALA A 305 -4.06 -4.32 18.04
N VAL A 306 -4.30 -3.04 17.76
CA VAL A 306 -3.54 -1.93 18.35
C VAL A 306 -3.71 -1.89 19.86
N GLU A 307 -4.96 -2.00 20.37
CA GLU A 307 -5.24 -1.91 21.79
C GLU A 307 -4.53 -3.00 22.61
N ARG A 308 -4.30 -4.18 22.04
CA ARG A 308 -3.57 -5.29 22.68
C ARG A 308 -2.12 -4.93 23.04
N PHE A 309 -1.51 -3.96 22.33
CA PHE A 309 -0.08 -3.62 22.46
C PHE A 309 0.16 -2.20 22.97
N ARG A 310 -0.86 -1.35 23.02
CA ARG A 310 -0.74 0.08 23.30
C ARG A 310 -0.04 0.39 24.63
N SER A 311 -0.22 -0.44 25.64
CA SER A 311 0.27 -0.19 27.01
C SER A 311 1.43 -1.10 27.40
N LEU A 312 2.12 -1.74 26.45
CA LEU A 312 3.22 -2.65 26.77
C LEU A 312 4.51 -1.92 27.16
N CYS A 313 4.68 -0.68 26.73
CA CYS A 313 5.86 0.13 26.97
C CYS A 313 5.44 1.60 27.07
N ASP A 314 6.14 2.38 27.91
CA ASP A 314 5.90 3.82 28.04
C ASP A 314 6.16 4.54 26.72
N GLU A 315 7.15 4.09 25.94
CA GLU A 315 7.50 4.63 24.63
C GLU A 315 6.86 3.76 23.53
N THR A 316 5.62 4.09 23.14
CA THR A 316 4.86 3.34 22.13
C THR A 316 4.41 4.25 21.00
N TYR A 317 4.66 3.82 19.74
CA TYR A 317 4.27 4.50 18.52
C TYR A 317 3.30 3.63 17.71
N ILE A 318 2.27 4.24 17.13
CA ILE A 318 1.30 3.59 16.25
C ILE A 318 1.50 4.19 14.87
N VAL A 319 1.81 3.35 13.86
CA VAL A 319 2.20 3.80 12.53
C VAL A 319 1.52 3.00 11.42
N GLY A 320 1.33 3.64 10.26
CA GLY A 320 0.69 3.05 9.09
C GLY A 320 -0.82 2.95 9.24
N ASP A 321 -1.42 2.04 8.48
CA ASP A 321 -2.88 1.92 8.32
C ASP A 321 -3.64 1.57 9.61
N CYS A 322 -2.97 1.12 10.65
CA CYS A 322 -3.57 0.86 11.95
C CYS A 322 -3.70 2.11 12.85
N CYS A 323 -3.17 3.24 12.40
CA CYS A 323 -3.39 4.52 13.04
C CYS A 323 -4.88 4.89 12.97
N ARG A 324 -5.28 6.10 13.19
CA ARG A 324 -6.70 6.49 13.26
C ARG A 324 -7.52 6.25 11.98
N ARG A 325 -6.85 6.14 10.84
CA ARG A 325 -7.46 5.99 9.50
C ARG A 325 -6.44 5.29 8.61
N ALA A 326 -6.91 4.33 7.82
CA ALA A 326 -6.11 3.74 6.75
C ALA A 326 -5.64 4.83 5.78
N GLY A 327 -4.36 4.79 5.43
CA GLY A 327 -3.70 5.79 4.63
C GLY A 327 -3.27 5.25 3.27
N ASN A 328 -2.03 5.56 2.91
CA ASN A 328 -1.38 5.12 1.68
C ASN A 328 0.13 4.89 1.92
N ILE A 329 0.85 4.49 0.88
CA ILE A 329 2.30 4.24 0.98
C ILE A 329 3.05 5.47 1.54
N THR A 330 2.63 6.70 1.16
CA THR A 330 3.27 7.94 1.63
C THR A 330 3.14 8.08 3.15
N SER A 331 1.95 7.90 3.70
CA SER A 331 1.72 8.00 5.15
C SER A 331 2.50 6.90 5.89
N ALA A 332 2.41 5.65 5.43
CA ALA A 332 3.08 4.52 6.06
C ALA A 332 4.61 4.70 6.12
N VAL A 333 5.25 5.09 5.00
CA VAL A 333 6.70 5.35 4.94
C VAL A 333 7.08 6.50 5.89
N ARG A 334 6.31 7.59 5.88
CA ARG A 334 6.62 8.78 6.71
C ARG A 334 6.43 8.50 8.20
N GLU A 335 5.34 7.86 8.57
CA GLU A 335 5.06 7.53 9.99
C GLU A 335 6.10 6.57 10.54
N GLY A 336 6.47 5.52 9.78
CA GLY A 336 7.55 4.62 10.17
C GLY A 336 8.90 5.33 10.33
N PHE A 337 9.23 6.24 9.40
CA PHE A 337 10.43 7.06 9.49
C PHE A 337 10.44 7.94 10.74
N PHE A 338 9.36 8.72 10.96
CA PHE A 338 9.34 9.66 12.09
C PHE A 338 9.27 8.95 13.44
N ALA A 339 8.57 7.81 13.55
CA ALA A 339 8.64 7.00 14.77
C ALA A 339 10.08 6.61 15.10
N ALA A 340 10.84 6.14 14.10
CA ALA A 340 12.23 5.79 14.29
C ALA A 340 13.14 7.00 14.59
N MET A 341 12.83 8.20 14.10
CA MET A 341 13.59 9.41 14.41
C MET A 341 13.33 9.95 15.82
N ASN A 342 12.16 9.67 16.39
CA ASN A 342 11.77 10.14 17.72
C ASN A 342 12.26 9.21 18.85
N ILE A 343 12.61 7.96 18.55
CA ILE A 343 13.21 6.99 19.49
C ILE A 343 14.70 7.30 19.70
#